data_f3c1b715e7b6b76480a84d189ced0c6f
#
_entry.id   f3c1b715e7b6b76480a84d189ced0c6f
#
_cell.length_a   1.000
_cell.length_b   1.000
_cell.length_c   1.000
_cell.angle_alpha   90.00
_cell.angle_beta   90.00
_cell.angle_gamma   90.00
#
_symmetry.space_group_name_H-M   'P 1'
#
loop_
_entity.id
_entity.type
_entity.pdbx_description
1 polymer ?
#
loop_
_entity_poly.entity_id
_entity_poly.type
_entity_poly.pdbx_seq_one_letter_code
_entity_poly.pdbx_strand_id
1 'polypeptide(L)'
;MTTPPLPTYADVQAAARILDGVAHRTPVLRSRRLDALAGCEVHLKAEHLQRVGAFKFRGAFTALSAFDADQRRAGVLAWSSGNHAQAVALAARELGMPATIVMPHDAPELKVAATLGYGAEVVRYDRWTEDREAIGAALAAERGMTVVPPYDHPGVIAGQGTVVKELLEDVPDLDVVVTPLGGGGLLAGSLLSARAVAPRARVYGVEPAAGDDGRRSLEEGRIVTIGTPRTIADGAQTLHLGELTFPILRDGVTEVVTATDDQLVTAMRVAASVLKQVVEPTGVLGLAAVLSGAVPQTAGLRVGVVLSGGNVDLERFAALVTQGADGAEGVEQT
;
A
#
# COMPACT_ATOMS: atom_id res chain seq x y z
N MET A 1 27.70 6.33 -2.53
CA MET A 1 26.59 7.31 -2.56
C MET A 1 26.14 7.51 -1.12
N THR A 2 25.95 8.76 -0.67
CA THR A 2 25.42 9.01 0.68
C THR A 2 23.94 8.69 0.70
N THR A 3 23.48 7.91 1.69
CA THR A 3 22.04 7.65 1.89
C THR A 3 21.29 8.99 2.02
N PRO A 4 20.20 9.19 1.29
CA PRO A 4 19.43 10.43 1.40
C PRO A 4 18.88 10.59 2.84
N PRO A 5 18.64 11.83 3.29
CA PRO A 5 18.07 12.05 4.61
C PRO A 5 16.68 11.43 4.72
N LEU A 6 16.33 10.96 5.91
CA LEU A 6 14.99 10.41 6.17
C LEU A 6 13.93 11.51 5.98
N PRO A 7 12.80 11.19 5.34
CA PRO A 7 11.70 12.14 5.22
C PRO A 7 11.08 12.45 6.58
N THR A 8 10.52 13.64 6.67
CA THR A 8 9.88 14.19 7.87
C THR A 8 8.39 14.49 7.61
N TYR A 9 7.65 14.91 8.63
CA TYR A 9 6.28 15.39 8.43
C TYR A 9 6.21 16.66 7.58
N ALA A 10 7.24 17.51 7.59
CA ALA A 10 7.31 18.66 6.69
C ALA A 10 7.32 18.25 5.21
N ASP A 11 7.94 17.12 4.90
CA ASP A 11 7.93 16.55 3.54
C ASP A 11 6.55 15.99 3.18
N VAL A 12 5.82 15.38 4.14
CA VAL A 12 4.41 14.96 3.95
C VAL A 12 3.51 16.18 3.69
N GLN A 13 3.71 17.29 4.40
CA GLN A 13 2.98 18.53 4.15
C GLN A 13 3.31 19.12 2.77
N ALA A 14 4.55 19.05 2.34
CA ALA A 14 4.95 19.46 0.98
C ALA A 14 4.30 18.56 -0.08
N ALA A 15 4.31 17.24 0.14
CA ALA A 15 3.62 16.27 -0.73
C ALA A 15 2.11 16.54 -0.81
N ALA A 16 1.46 16.87 0.31
CA ALA A 16 0.04 17.21 0.32
C ALA A 16 -0.28 18.44 -0.57
N ARG A 17 0.59 19.45 -0.58
CA ARG A 17 0.44 20.62 -1.48
C ARG A 17 0.64 20.25 -2.95
N ILE A 18 1.57 19.34 -3.26
CA ILE A 18 1.81 18.84 -4.63
C ILE A 18 0.61 18.04 -5.13
N LEU A 19 -0.04 17.29 -4.25
CA LEU A 19 -1.17 16.40 -4.56
C LEU A 19 -2.53 17.11 -4.58
N ASP A 20 -2.60 18.37 -4.12
CA ASP A 20 -3.84 19.14 -4.11
C ASP A 20 -4.38 19.35 -5.53
N GLY A 21 -5.66 19.01 -5.73
CA GLY A 21 -6.31 19.00 -7.04
C GLY A 21 -5.82 17.91 -8.01
N VAL A 22 -4.85 17.08 -7.62
CA VAL A 22 -4.28 15.99 -8.45
C VAL A 22 -4.72 14.62 -7.95
N ALA A 23 -4.43 14.30 -6.71
CA ALA A 23 -4.91 13.06 -6.09
C ALA A 23 -6.36 13.26 -5.57
N HIS A 24 -7.12 12.15 -5.52
CA HIS A 24 -8.42 12.21 -4.88
C HIS A 24 -8.26 12.34 -3.36
N ARG A 25 -8.96 13.27 -2.73
CA ARG A 25 -9.20 13.18 -1.29
C ARG A 25 -10.23 12.08 -1.06
N THR A 26 -9.75 10.87 -0.81
CA THR A 26 -10.61 9.69 -0.70
C THR A 26 -11.48 9.76 0.56
N PRO A 27 -12.73 9.27 0.52
CA PRO A 27 -13.62 9.33 1.66
C PRO A 27 -13.18 8.44 2.81
N VAL A 28 -13.68 8.76 4.01
CA VAL A 28 -13.65 7.86 5.17
C VAL A 28 -15.02 7.19 5.28
N LEU A 29 -15.02 5.85 5.13
CA LEU A 29 -16.24 5.03 5.19
C LEU A 29 -16.49 4.56 6.62
N ARG A 30 -17.76 4.43 6.99
CA ARG A 30 -18.21 3.91 8.29
C ARG A 30 -19.41 3.00 8.15
N SER A 31 -19.57 2.06 9.08
CA SER A 31 -20.75 1.22 9.16
C SER A 31 -20.98 0.75 10.60
N ARG A 32 -22.16 1.03 11.17
CA ARG A 32 -22.53 0.51 12.51
C ARG A 32 -22.47 -1.02 12.57
N ARG A 33 -22.78 -1.70 11.46
CA ARG A 33 -22.67 -3.15 11.39
C ARG A 33 -21.20 -3.61 11.46
N LEU A 34 -20.30 -2.87 10.83
CA LEU A 34 -18.86 -3.13 10.95
C LEU A 34 -18.37 -2.89 12.37
N ASP A 35 -18.79 -1.78 12.99
CA ASP A 35 -18.43 -1.44 14.37
C ASP A 35 -18.85 -2.56 15.35
N ALA A 36 -20.07 -3.13 15.15
CA ALA A 36 -20.53 -4.26 15.95
C ALA A 36 -19.74 -5.55 15.72
N LEU A 37 -19.29 -5.82 14.49
CA LEU A 37 -18.44 -6.98 14.17
C LEU A 37 -17.03 -6.84 14.74
N ALA A 38 -16.49 -5.63 14.74
CA ALA A 38 -15.14 -5.33 15.19
C ALA A 38 -15.04 -5.07 16.71
N GLY A 39 -16.14 -4.78 17.38
CA GLY A 39 -16.18 -4.39 18.79
C GLY A 39 -15.56 -3.01 19.07
N CYS A 40 -15.36 -2.20 18.03
CA CYS A 40 -14.77 -0.85 18.10
C CYS A 40 -15.35 0.05 17.00
N GLU A 41 -15.10 1.36 17.08
CA GLU A 41 -15.54 2.32 16.07
C GLU A 41 -14.54 2.38 14.91
N VAL A 42 -14.89 1.81 13.74
CA VAL A 42 -13.96 1.67 12.59
C VAL A 42 -14.17 2.76 11.55
N HIS A 43 -13.11 3.47 11.23
CA HIS A 43 -13.03 4.52 10.21
C HIS A 43 -12.10 4.06 9.08
N LEU A 44 -12.65 3.85 7.88
CA LEU A 44 -11.93 3.25 6.74
C LEU A 44 -11.52 4.32 5.73
N LYS A 45 -10.24 4.64 5.64
CA LYS A 45 -9.70 5.49 4.57
C LYS A 45 -9.69 4.72 3.26
N ALA A 46 -10.50 5.14 2.30
CA ALA A 46 -10.85 4.37 1.11
C ALA A 46 -9.87 4.58 -0.06
N GLU A 47 -8.59 4.23 0.10
CA GLU A 47 -7.56 4.40 -0.93
C GLU A 47 -7.74 3.46 -2.15
N HIS A 48 -8.61 2.46 -2.08
CA HIS A 48 -9.06 1.70 -3.25
C HIS A 48 -9.89 2.55 -4.23
N LEU A 49 -10.37 3.72 -3.82
CA LEU A 49 -11.03 4.71 -4.66
C LEU A 49 -10.08 5.82 -5.17
N GLN A 50 -8.80 5.74 -4.86
CA GLN A 50 -7.78 6.65 -5.35
C GLN A 50 -7.57 6.42 -6.86
N ARG A 51 -6.94 7.38 -7.54
CA ARG A 51 -6.47 7.23 -8.93
C ARG A 51 -5.65 5.94 -9.06
N VAL A 52 -5.76 5.25 -10.14
CA VAL A 52 -5.26 3.89 -10.41
C VAL A 52 -5.77 2.83 -9.43
N GLY A 53 -6.81 3.12 -8.65
CA GLY A 53 -7.40 2.17 -7.70
C GLY A 53 -6.53 1.84 -6.49
N ALA A 54 -5.52 2.65 -6.14
CA ALA A 54 -4.63 2.39 -5.01
C ALA A 54 -3.88 3.64 -4.54
N PHE A 55 -3.50 3.66 -3.26
CA PHE A 55 -2.73 4.72 -2.62
C PHE A 55 -1.41 5.08 -3.33
N LYS A 56 -0.87 4.15 -4.09
CA LYS A 56 0.44 4.25 -4.76
C LYS A 56 0.59 5.48 -5.65
N PHE A 57 -0.51 6.01 -6.19
CA PHE A 57 -0.48 7.22 -7.00
C PHE A 57 0.10 8.42 -6.23
N ARG A 58 -0.21 8.56 -4.96
CA ARG A 58 0.26 9.66 -4.12
C ARG A 58 1.79 9.74 -4.07
N GLY A 59 2.44 8.61 -3.74
CA GLY A 59 3.90 8.56 -3.67
C GLY A 59 4.58 8.65 -5.03
N ALA A 60 4.02 8.00 -6.06
CA ALA A 60 4.55 8.07 -7.41
C ALA A 60 4.54 9.51 -7.93
N PHE A 61 3.39 10.19 -7.86
CA PHE A 61 3.26 11.56 -8.35
C PHE A 61 4.17 12.53 -7.56
N THR A 62 4.23 12.38 -6.23
CA THR A 62 5.12 13.21 -5.40
C THR A 62 6.59 13.04 -5.78
N ALA A 63 7.06 11.79 -5.96
CA ALA A 63 8.45 11.51 -6.32
C ALA A 63 8.79 12.09 -7.71
N LEU A 64 7.92 11.88 -8.70
CA LEU A 64 8.15 12.34 -10.07
C LEU A 64 8.05 13.87 -10.20
N SER A 65 7.25 14.52 -9.36
CA SER A 65 7.12 15.98 -9.35
C SER A 65 8.42 16.71 -9.02
N ALA A 66 9.32 16.05 -8.28
CA ALA A 66 10.62 16.59 -7.90
C ALA A 66 11.69 16.48 -9.00
N PHE A 67 11.40 15.81 -10.13
CA PHE A 67 12.35 15.64 -11.23
C PHE A 67 12.72 16.97 -11.87
N ASP A 68 13.99 17.19 -12.10
CA ASP A 68 14.50 18.32 -12.89
C ASP A 68 14.20 18.15 -14.39
N ALA A 69 14.60 19.12 -15.20
CA ALA A 69 14.31 19.11 -16.64
C ALA A 69 15.00 17.96 -17.39
N ASP A 70 16.19 17.54 -16.96
CA ASP A 70 16.94 16.47 -17.60
C ASP A 70 16.33 15.11 -17.26
N GLN A 71 15.98 14.90 -15.99
CA GLN A 71 15.27 13.72 -15.52
C GLN A 71 13.90 13.57 -16.21
N ARG A 72 13.15 14.67 -16.37
CA ARG A 72 11.86 14.65 -17.08
C ARG A 72 12.01 14.27 -18.53
N ARG A 73 13.06 14.74 -19.22
CA ARG A 73 13.32 14.37 -20.63
C ARG A 73 13.70 12.91 -20.77
N ALA A 74 14.56 12.41 -19.88
CA ALA A 74 15.01 11.03 -19.89
C ALA A 74 13.89 10.06 -19.45
N GLY A 75 13.05 10.48 -18.51
CA GLY A 75 11.92 9.72 -18.01
C GLY A 75 12.20 8.88 -16.77
N VAL A 76 11.17 8.14 -16.35
CA VAL A 76 11.19 7.29 -15.16
C VAL A 76 11.21 5.82 -15.51
N LEU A 77 11.97 5.05 -14.74
CA LEU A 77 11.94 3.58 -14.77
C LEU A 77 11.45 3.05 -13.42
N ALA A 78 10.58 2.04 -13.46
CA ALA A 78 10.17 1.30 -12.27
C ALA A 78 10.02 -0.19 -12.60
N TRP A 79 10.11 -1.04 -11.57
CA TRP A 79 9.80 -2.46 -11.68
C TRP A 79 8.64 -2.80 -10.73
N SER A 80 7.54 -3.28 -11.31
CA SER A 80 6.37 -3.71 -10.56
C SER A 80 5.37 -4.37 -11.50
N SER A 81 4.66 -5.37 -11.03
CA SER A 81 3.53 -5.98 -11.75
C SER A 81 2.15 -5.51 -11.25
N GLY A 82 2.11 -4.53 -10.33
CA GLY A 82 0.87 -4.15 -9.65
C GLY A 82 0.61 -2.65 -9.59
N ASN A 83 0.12 -2.21 -8.44
CA ASN A 83 -0.33 -0.83 -8.22
C ASN A 83 0.75 0.24 -8.44
N HIS A 84 2.02 -0.06 -8.15
CA HIS A 84 3.12 0.89 -8.37
C HIS A 84 3.39 1.12 -9.86
N ALA A 85 3.34 0.08 -10.68
CA ALA A 85 3.51 0.18 -12.13
C ALA A 85 2.51 1.18 -12.73
N GLN A 86 1.23 0.99 -12.44
CA GLN A 86 0.15 1.86 -12.90
C GLN A 86 0.27 3.28 -12.37
N ALA A 87 0.67 3.42 -11.09
CA ALA A 87 0.85 4.72 -10.46
C ALA A 87 1.97 5.54 -11.10
N VAL A 88 3.12 4.91 -11.38
CA VAL A 88 4.25 5.56 -12.07
C VAL A 88 3.86 5.90 -13.50
N ALA A 89 3.22 4.98 -14.23
CA ALA A 89 2.79 5.22 -15.61
C ALA A 89 1.82 6.41 -15.71
N LEU A 90 0.79 6.46 -14.85
CA LEU A 90 -0.16 7.57 -14.83
C LEU A 90 0.52 8.88 -14.39
N ALA A 91 1.33 8.88 -13.35
CA ALA A 91 2.01 10.07 -12.86
C ALA A 91 2.97 10.65 -13.92
N ALA A 92 3.72 9.79 -14.61
CA ALA A 92 4.62 10.20 -15.70
C ALA A 92 3.84 10.83 -16.85
N ARG A 93 2.71 10.22 -17.27
CA ARG A 93 1.83 10.80 -18.29
C ARG A 93 1.32 12.19 -17.91
N GLU A 94 0.85 12.37 -16.68
CA GLU A 94 0.33 13.65 -16.18
C GLU A 94 1.42 14.75 -16.13
N LEU A 95 2.67 14.34 -15.86
CA LEU A 95 3.81 15.23 -15.79
C LEU A 95 4.55 15.39 -17.15
N GLY A 96 4.05 14.74 -18.21
CA GLY A 96 4.57 14.85 -19.56
C GLY A 96 5.95 14.23 -19.77
N MET A 97 6.25 13.10 -19.09
CA MET A 97 7.54 12.42 -19.20
C MET A 97 7.39 10.95 -19.63
N PRO A 98 8.39 10.35 -20.29
CA PRO A 98 8.40 8.93 -20.63
C PRO A 98 8.43 8.06 -19.36
N ALA A 99 7.80 6.88 -19.44
CA ALA A 99 7.88 5.85 -18.39
C ALA A 99 8.17 4.49 -19.00
N THR A 100 9.10 3.75 -18.40
CA THR A 100 9.40 2.34 -18.71
C THR A 100 9.16 1.50 -17.46
N ILE A 101 8.35 0.45 -17.59
CA ILE A 101 8.01 -0.45 -16.48
C ILE A 101 8.52 -1.85 -16.76
N VAL A 102 9.37 -2.38 -15.89
CA VAL A 102 9.85 -3.78 -15.94
C VAL A 102 8.82 -4.66 -15.23
N MET A 103 8.19 -5.58 -15.99
CA MET A 103 7.11 -6.45 -15.52
C MET A 103 7.40 -7.91 -15.85
N PRO A 104 7.08 -8.89 -14.96
CA PRO A 104 7.31 -10.28 -15.29
C PRO A 104 6.36 -10.76 -16.40
N HIS A 105 6.79 -11.80 -17.15
CA HIS A 105 6.01 -12.40 -18.23
C HIS A 105 4.64 -12.91 -17.76
N ASP A 106 4.54 -13.40 -16.53
CA ASP A 106 3.32 -13.94 -15.91
C ASP A 106 2.49 -12.88 -15.17
N ALA A 107 2.78 -11.59 -15.37
CA ALA A 107 1.94 -10.51 -14.83
C ALA A 107 0.52 -10.59 -15.42
N PRO A 108 -0.53 -10.39 -14.60
CA PRO A 108 -1.91 -10.41 -15.08
C PRO A 108 -2.13 -9.45 -16.24
N GLU A 109 -2.76 -9.92 -17.32
CA GLU A 109 -2.96 -9.14 -18.55
C GLU A 109 -3.69 -7.81 -18.31
N LEU A 110 -4.67 -7.78 -17.39
CA LEU A 110 -5.36 -6.54 -17.00
C LEU A 110 -4.40 -5.49 -16.43
N LYS A 111 -3.43 -5.89 -15.60
CA LYS A 111 -2.44 -4.97 -15.01
C LYS A 111 -1.47 -4.45 -16.07
N VAL A 112 -1.12 -5.30 -17.03
CA VAL A 112 -0.27 -4.93 -18.17
C VAL A 112 -1.02 -3.96 -19.09
N ALA A 113 -2.24 -4.30 -19.48
CA ALA A 113 -3.08 -3.46 -20.34
C ALA A 113 -3.33 -2.08 -19.70
N ALA A 114 -3.58 -2.03 -18.39
CA ALA A 114 -3.73 -0.78 -17.67
C ALA A 114 -2.45 0.07 -17.71
N THR A 115 -1.27 -0.55 -17.51
CA THR A 115 0.02 0.14 -17.55
C THR A 115 0.30 0.72 -18.94
N LEU A 116 0.08 -0.08 -20.00
CA LEU A 116 0.18 0.36 -21.39
C LEU A 116 -0.85 1.47 -21.71
N GLY A 117 -2.08 1.33 -21.20
CA GLY A 117 -3.15 2.32 -21.38
C GLY A 117 -2.83 3.68 -20.74
N TYR A 118 -1.96 3.71 -19.74
CA TYR A 118 -1.40 4.96 -19.19
C TYR A 118 -0.23 5.51 -20.00
N GLY A 119 0.21 4.83 -21.08
CA GLY A 119 1.23 5.31 -21.99
C GLY A 119 2.66 4.91 -21.63
N ALA A 120 2.87 4.00 -20.68
CA ALA A 120 4.19 3.50 -20.37
C ALA A 120 4.63 2.40 -21.35
N GLU A 121 5.93 2.32 -21.61
CA GLU A 121 6.57 1.15 -22.22
C GLU A 121 6.65 0.02 -21.17
N VAL A 122 6.37 -1.22 -21.58
CA VAL A 122 6.51 -2.40 -20.72
C VAL A 122 7.62 -3.29 -21.25
N VAL A 123 8.64 -3.51 -20.43
CA VAL A 123 9.73 -4.46 -20.68
C VAL A 123 9.45 -5.72 -19.87
N ARG A 124 9.36 -6.88 -20.54
CA ARG A 124 9.03 -8.15 -19.91
C ARG A 124 10.29 -8.89 -19.48
N TYR A 125 10.22 -9.58 -18.32
CA TYR A 125 11.30 -10.41 -17.81
C TYR A 125 10.75 -11.73 -17.24
N ASP A 126 11.60 -12.75 -17.13
CA ASP A 126 11.28 -14.02 -16.47
C ASP A 126 11.69 -13.95 -14.99
N ARG A 127 10.67 -13.90 -14.08
CA ARG A 127 10.92 -13.80 -12.63
C ARG A 127 11.67 -14.98 -12.00
N TRP A 128 11.76 -16.09 -12.71
CA TRP A 128 12.40 -17.30 -12.19
C TRP A 128 13.90 -17.38 -12.55
N THR A 129 14.30 -16.72 -13.61
CA THR A 129 15.65 -16.80 -14.18
C THR A 129 16.36 -15.45 -14.27
N GLU A 130 15.65 -14.36 -14.15
CA GLU A 130 16.18 -13.01 -14.32
C GLU A 130 15.95 -12.12 -13.10
N ASP A 131 16.87 -11.17 -12.87
CA ASP A 131 16.79 -10.18 -11.81
C ASP A 131 16.20 -8.86 -12.33
N ARG A 132 14.97 -8.55 -11.89
CA ARG A 132 14.26 -7.33 -12.28
C ARG A 132 15.00 -6.03 -11.92
N GLU A 133 15.75 -6.05 -10.82
CA GLU A 133 16.48 -4.85 -10.36
C GLU A 133 17.72 -4.63 -11.19
N ALA A 134 18.43 -5.70 -11.52
CA ALA A 134 19.57 -5.65 -12.44
C ALA A 134 19.14 -5.20 -13.85
N ILE A 135 18.02 -5.73 -14.38
CA ILE A 135 17.45 -5.29 -15.67
C ILE A 135 17.07 -3.82 -15.62
N GLY A 136 16.35 -3.41 -14.56
CA GLY A 136 15.94 -2.03 -14.39
C GLY A 136 17.13 -1.07 -14.29
N ALA A 137 18.15 -1.42 -13.52
CA ALA A 137 19.37 -0.62 -13.38
C ALA A 137 20.13 -0.48 -14.72
N ALA A 138 20.25 -1.56 -15.49
CA ALA A 138 20.91 -1.54 -16.80
C ALA A 138 20.17 -0.65 -17.79
N LEU A 139 18.84 -0.79 -17.90
CA LEU A 139 18.01 0.04 -18.78
C LEU A 139 18.03 1.52 -18.35
N ALA A 140 17.99 1.79 -17.05
CA ALA A 140 18.06 3.14 -16.53
C ALA A 140 19.41 3.80 -16.89
N ALA A 141 20.52 3.08 -16.74
CA ALA A 141 21.84 3.55 -17.11
C ALA A 141 21.97 3.80 -18.63
N GLU A 142 21.48 2.86 -19.46
CA GLU A 142 21.51 2.97 -20.92
C GLU A 142 20.71 4.17 -21.43
N ARG A 143 19.52 4.42 -20.86
CA ARG A 143 18.57 5.45 -21.34
C ARG A 143 18.64 6.75 -20.55
N GLY A 144 19.50 6.84 -19.53
CA GLY A 144 19.61 7.99 -18.62
C GLY A 144 18.39 8.19 -17.73
N MET A 145 17.51 7.16 -17.57
CA MET A 145 16.27 7.27 -16.82
C MET A 145 16.51 7.23 -15.31
N THR A 146 15.60 7.85 -14.56
CA THR A 146 15.65 7.82 -13.08
C THR A 146 14.77 6.69 -12.56
N VAL A 147 15.35 5.84 -11.70
CA VAL A 147 14.61 4.76 -11.05
C VAL A 147 13.80 5.29 -9.87
N VAL A 148 12.50 4.93 -9.81
CA VAL A 148 11.64 5.21 -8.65
C VAL A 148 11.15 3.87 -8.06
N PRO A 149 11.72 3.44 -6.93
CA PRO A 149 11.32 2.19 -6.27
C PRO A 149 9.94 2.30 -5.62
N PRO A 150 9.26 1.15 -5.35
CA PRO A 150 7.87 1.12 -4.92
C PRO A 150 7.61 1.60 -3.48
N TYR A 151 8.66 1.77 -2.66
CA TYR A 151 8.52 2.17 -1.25
C TYR A 151 9.73 2.89 -0.67
N ASP A 152 10.96 2.51 -1.05
CA ASP A 152 12.19 3.00 -0.43
C ASP A 152 12.74 4.26 -1.11
N HIS A 153 11.96 5.33 -1.07
CA HIS A 153 12.29 6.63 -1.67
C HIS A 153 11.66 7.76 -0.85
N PRO A 154 12.39 8.85 -0.52
CA PRO A 154 11.87 9.92 0.34
C PRO A 154 10.54 10.52 -0.16
N GLY A 155 10.45 10.84 -1.46
CA GLY A 155 9.24 11.39 -2.07
C GLY A 155 8.08 10.39 -2.09
N VAL A 156 8.36 9.09 -2.23
CA VAL A 156 7.32 8.04 -2.15
C VAL A 156 6.79 7.95 -0.73
N ILE A 157 7.64 7.87 0.28
CA ILE A 157 7.25 7.82 1.70
C ILE A 157 6.43 9.07 2.07
N ALA A 158 6.89 10.25 1.68
CA ALA A 158 6.20 11.52 1.95
C ALA A 158 4.80 11.56 1.31
N GLY A 159 4.69 11.18 0.03
CA GLY A 159 3.42 11.12 -0.69
C GLY A 159 2.44 10.14 -0.05
N GLN A 160 2.91 8.95 0.35
CA GLN A 160 2.07 7.95 1.03
C GLN A 160 1.60 8.44 2.41
N GLY A 161 2.40 9.25 3.11
CA GLY A 161 2.03 9.85 4.39
C GLY A 161 0.79 10.72 4.34
N THR A 162 0.45 11.27 3.17
CA THR A 162 -0.76 12.08 2.98
C THR A 162 -2.05 11.29 3.21
N VAL A 163 -2.03 9.96 3.10
CA VAL A 163 -3.19 9.08 3.38
C VAL A 163 -3.67 9.25 4.82
N VAL A 164 -2.76 9.06 5.78
CA VAL A 164 -3.10 9.17 7.21
C VAL A 164 -3.19 10.63 7.66
N LYS A 165 -2.45 11.54 7.02
CA LYS A 165 -2.65 12.98 7.23
C LYS A 165 -4.12 13.37 6.97
N GLU A 166 -4.68 13.00 5.80
CA GLU A 166 -6.08 13.26 5.47
C GLU A 166 -7.06 12.53 6.41
N LEU A 167 -6.75 11.26 6.75
CA LEU A 167 -7.58 10.49 7.68
C LEU A 167 -7.69 11.20 9.04
N LEU A 168 -6.59 11.72 9.58
CA LEU A 168 -6.56 12.42 10.86
C LEU A 168 -7.18 13.82 10.81
N GLU A 169 -7.19 14.45 9.63
CA GLU A 169 -7.92 15.70 9.41
C GLU A 169 -9.45 15.48 9.38
N ASP A 170 -9.89 14.38 8.74
CA ASP A 170 -11.31 14.02 8.62
C ASP A 170 -11.86 13.41 9.92
N VAL A 171 -11.00 12.74 10.68
CA VAL A 171 -11.34 12.05 11.92
C VAL A 171 -10.26 12.36 12.97
N PRO A 172 -10.30 13.52 13.60
CA PRO A 172 -9.45 13.82 14.74
C PRO A 172 -9.76 12.85 15.90
N ASP A 173 -8.86 12.66 16.81
CA ASP A 173 -9.03 11.81 18.01
C ASP A 173 -9.15 10.29 17.72
N LEU A 174 -8.47 9.78 16.69
CA LEU A 174 -8.27 8.35 16.55
C LEU A 174 -7.31 7.83 17.64
N ASP A 175 -7.69 6.72 18.27
CA ASP A 175 -6.88 6.03 19.26
C ASP A 175 -5.85 5.09 18.62
N VAL A 176 -6.20 4.54 17.45
CA VAL A 176 -5.41 3.55 16.72
C VAL A 176 -5.44 3.84 15.23
N VAL A 177 -4.30 3.70 14.56
CA VAL A 177 -4.16 3.73 13.10
C VAL A 177 -3.57 2.41 12.64
N VAL A 178 -4.22 1.77 11.65
CA VAL A 178 -3.81 0.46 11.11
C VAL A 178 -3.59 0.57 9.61
N THR A 179 -2.40 0.20 9.14
CA THR A 179 -2.06 0.22 7.72
C THR A 179 -1.46 -1.11 7.26
N PRO A 180 -1.68 -1.52 6.00
CA PRO A 180 -0.93 -2.61 5.41
C PRO A 180 0.57 -2.33 5.38
N LEU A 181 1.37 -3.36 5.59
CA LEU A 181 2.82 -3.34 5.50
C LEU A 181 3.29 -4.32 4.40
N GLY A 182 4.09 -3.82 3.49
CA GLY A 182 5.01 -4.53 2.63
C GLY A 182 6.39 -3.94 2.87
N GLY A 183 7.04 -3.33 1.87
CA GLY A 183 8.37 -2.70 2.05
C GLY A 183 8.40 -1.44 2.94
N GLY A 184 7.28 -1.03 3.51
CA GLY A 184 7.22 -0.02 4.58
C GLY A 184 6.85 1.40 4.16
N GLY A 185 6.76 1.73 2.86
CA GLY A 185 6.56 3.13 2.42
C GLY A 185 5.25 3.76 2.92
N LEU A 186 4.13 3.02 2.89
CA LEU A 186 2.84 3.50 3.40
C LEU A 186 2.88 3.66 4.93
N LEU A 187 3.31 2.63 5.65
CA LEU A 187 3.35 2.65 7.12
C LEU A 187 4.32 3.71 7.65
N ALA A 188 5.51 3.86 7.03
CA ALA A 188 6.48 4.90 7.41
C ALA A 188 5.89 6.30 7.22
N GLY A 189 5.33 6.61 6.04
CA GLY A 189 4.66 7.89 5.81
C GLY A 189 3.48 8.14 6.75
N SER A 190 2.67 7.09 7.02
CA SER A 190 1.56 7.14 7.97
C SER A 190 2.01 7.45 9.38
N LEU A 191 3.12 6.84 9.82
CA LEU A 191 3.72 7.08 11.12
C LEU A 191 4.22 8.51 11.27
N LEU A 192 4.87 9.09 10.24
CA LEU A 192 5.28 10.51 10.24
C LEU A 192 4.07 11.42 10.47
N SER A 193 2.94 11.13 9.81
CA SER A 193 1.70 11.91 9.96
C SER A 193 1.06 11.71 11.34
N ALA A 194 0.95 10.47 11.80
CA ALA A 194 0.33 10.17 13.09
C ALA A 194 1.12 10.80 14.25
N ARG A 195 2.43 10.72 14.25
CA ARG A 195 3.28 11.32 15.29
C ARG A 195 3.14 12.84 15.37
N ALA A 196 2.96 13.51 14.23
CA ALA A 196 2.85 14.96 14.20
C ALA A 196 1.44 15.46 14.56
N VAL A 197 0.39 14.74 14.15
CA VAL A 197 -1.00 15.21 14.25
C VAL A 197 -1.74 14.55 15.43
N ALA A 198 -1.49 13.27 15.68
CA ALA A 198 -2.12 12.49 16.75
C ALA A 198 -1.07 11.69 17.54
N PRO A 199 -0.19 12.35 18.31
CA PRO A 199 0.99 11.71 18.94
C PRO A 199 0.63 10.65 19.99
N ARG A 200 -0.63 10.57 20.42
CA ARG A 200 -1.14 9.55 21.34
C ARG A 200 -1.71 8.33 20.63
N ALA A 201 -1.98 8.42 19.34
CA ALA A 201 -2.51 7.32 18.56
C ALA A 201 -1.46 6.20 18.42
N ARG A 202 -1.86 4.97 18.68
CA ARG A 202 -1.05 3.79 18.43
C ARG A 202 -1.07 3.47 16.95
N VAL A 203 0.08 3.16 16.37
CA VAL A 203 0.20 2.86 14.92
C VAL A 203 0.63 1.42 14.74
N TYR A 204 -0.17 0.65 14.00
CA TYR A 204 0.07 -0.76 13.70
C TYR A 204 0.30 -0.97 12.21
N GLY A 205 1.30 -1.80 11.90
CA GLY A 205 1.49 -2.39 10.58
C GLY A 205 0.84 -3.77 10.51
N VAL A 206 0.34 -4.16 9.33
CA VAL A 206 -0.22 -5.50 9.13
C VAL A 206 0.40 -6.15 7.91
N GLU A 207 1.05 -7.29 8.11
CA GLU A 207 1.63 -8.16 7.09
C GLU A 207 0.79 -9.42 6.87
N PRO A 208 0.88 -10.07 5.69
CA PRO A 208 0.39 -11.43 5.55
C PRO A 208 1.21 -12.38 6.43
N ALA A 209 0.56 -13.34 7.08
CA ALA A 209 1.22 -14.28 7.98
C ALA A 209 2.32 -15.12 7.31
N ALA A 210 2.27 -15.27 5.97
CA ALA A 210 3.29 -15.95 5.18
C ALA A 210 4.52 -15.09 4.89
N GLY A 211 4.49 -13.77 5.18
CA GLY A 211 5.56 -12.83 4.88
C GLY A 211 5.67 -11.79 5.98
N ASP A 212 6.30 -12.18 7.09
CA ASP A 212 6.43 -11.40 8.33
C ASP A 212 7.83 -10.78 8.49
N ASP A 213 8.45 -10.41 7.38
CA ASP A 213 9.81 -9.84 7.36
C ASP A 213 9.91 -8.51 8.11
N GLY A 214 8.91 -7.67 8.05
CA GLY A 214 8.86 -6.40 8.76
C GLY A 214 8.74 -6.60 10.27
N ARG A 215 7.84 -7.48 10.73
CA ARG A 215 7.71 -7.84 12.14
C ARG A 215 9.04 -8.36 12.68
N ARG A 216 9.63 -9.33 12.00
CA ARG A 216 10.94 -9.91 12.37
C ARG A 216 12.06 -8.88 12.36
N SER A 217 12.05 -7.96 11.37
CA SER A 217 13.05 -6.90 11.29
C SER A 217 13.01 -5.97 12.51
N LEU A 218 11.81 -5.64 12.99
CA LEU A 218 11.65 -4.80 14.17
C LEU A 218 12.01 -5.54 15.45
N GLU A 219 11.65 -6.82 15.59
CA GLU A 219 12.01 -7.69 16.72
C GLU A 219 13.52 -7.89 16.82
N GLU A 220 14.21 -8.09 15.67
CA GLU A 220 15.67 -8.33 15.61
C GLU A 220 16.49 -7.03 15.59
N GLY A 221 15.85 -5.86 15.40
CA GLY A 221 16.54 -4.57 15.31
C GLY A 221 17.40 -4.39 14.07
N ARG A 222 17.21 -5.22 13.03
CA ARG A 222 17.90 -5.18 11.73
C ARG A 222 16.97 -5.62 10.61
N ILE A 223 17.24 -5.22 9.39
CA ILE A 223 16.47 -5.67 8.23
C ILE A 223 16.66 -7.18 8.05
N VAL A 224 15.56 -7.93 8.07
CA VAL A 224 15.48 -9.37 7.79
C VAL A 224 15.02 -9.55 6.35
N THR A 225 15.69 -10.42 5.60
CA THR A 225 15.27 -10.82 4.26
C THR A 225 14.68 -12.22 4.30
N ILE A 226 13.55 -12.43 3.66
CA ILE A 226 12.84 -13.70 3.55
C ILE A 226 12.73 -14.14 2.09
N GLY A 227 12.34 -15.39 1.85
CA GLY A 227 11.92 -15.84 0.51
C GLY A 227 10.57 -15.24 0.13
N THR A 228 10.23 -15.29 -1.17
CA THR A 228 8.94 -14.75 -1.67
C THR A 228 7.75 -15.39 -0.94
N PRO A 229 6.94 -14.59 -0.23
CA PRO A 229 5.80 -15.11 0.54
C PRO A 229 4.73 -15.73 -0.37
N ARG A 230 4.18 -16.86 0.06
CA ARG A 230 3.03 -17.48 -0.61
C ARG A 230 1.74 -17.02 0.05
N THR A 231 1.16 -15.96 -0.48
CA THR A 231 -0.07 -15.34 0.01
C THR A 231 -0.89 -14.77 -1.14
N ILE A 232 -2.20 -14.62 -0.95
CA ILE A 232 -3.09 -13.92 -1.89
C ILE A 232 -2.87 -12.40 -1.88
N ALA A 233 -2.19 -11.85 -0.85
CA ALA A 233 -1.85 -10.44 -0.72
C ALA A 233 -0.66 -10.05 -1.59
N ASP A 234 -0.81 -10.08 -2.91
CA ASP A 234 0.26 -9.87 -3.90
C ASP A 234 0.98 -8.51 -3.78
N GLY A 235 0.31 -7.47 -3.32
CA GLY A 235 0.91 -6.15 -3.07
C GLY A 235 1.82 -6.07 -1.84
N ALA A 236 1.83 -7.13 -0.99
CA ALA A 236 2.68 -7.26 0.20
C ALA A 236 3.66 -8.44 0.11
N GLN A 237 3.90 -8.99 -1.09
CA GLN A 237 4.93 -10.00 -1.33
C GLN A 237 6.32 -9.37 -1.45
N THR A 238 6.69 -8.56 -0.47
CA THR A 238 8.04 -8.00 -0.33
C THR A 238 8.98 -8.98 0.36
N LEU A 239 10.28 -8.81 0.13
CA LEU A 239 11.30 -9.70 0.72
C LEU A 239 11.95 -9.09 1.97
N HIS A 240 11.87 -7.77 2.09
CA HIS A 240 12.46 -7.00 3.19
C HIS A 240 11.91 -5.58 3.23
N LEU A 241 12.07 -4.93 4.37
CA LEU A 241 11.85 -3.47 4.53
C LEU A 241 12.91 -2.68 3.75
N GLY A 242 12.58 -1.44 3.41
CA GLY A 242 13.55 -0.51 2.82
C GLY A 242 14.54 0.04 3.84
N GLU A 243 15.71 0.49 3.36
CA GLU A 243 16.74 1.12 4.18
C GLU A 243 16.28 2.45 4.78
N LEU A 244 15.37 3.19 4.10
CA LEU A 244 14.77 4.41 4.59
C LEU A 244 13.54 4.13 5.47
N THR A 245 12.76 3.10 5.13
CA THR A 245 11.53 2.79 5.86
C THR A 245 11.82 2.16 7.22
N PHE A 246 12.79 1.25 7.31
CA PHE A 246 13.13 0.53 8.53
C PHE A 246 13.43 1.45 9.74
N PRO A 247 14.35 2.44 9.66
CA PRO A 247 14.62 3.30 10.81
C PRO A 247 13.39 4.11 11.25
N ILE A 248 12.54 4.57 10.30
CA ILE A 248 11.32 5.30 10.65
C ILE A 248 10.37 4.38 11.43
N LEU A 249 10.18 3.13 10.97
CA LEU A 249 9.29 2.16 11.62
C LEU A 249 9.82 1.73 12.97
N ARG A 250 11.11 1.39 13.08
CA ARG A 250 11.76 0.99 14.33
C ARG A 250 11.58 2.03 15.43
N ASP A 251 11.63 3.30 15.07
CA ASP A 251 11.58 4.39 16.06
C ASP A 251 10.17 4.68 16.55
N GLY A 252 9.10 4.07 15.97
CA GLY A 252 7.80 4.55 16.40
C GLY A 252 6.56 3.75 16.04
N VAL A 253 6.65 2.66 15.28
CA VAL A 253 5.50 1.78 15.14
C VAL A 253 5.21 1.12 16.49
N THR A 254 3.93 0.99 16.83
CA THR A 254 3.55 0.33 18.10
C THR A 254 3.87 -1.15 18.02
N GLU A 255 3.41 -1.79 16.94
CA GLU A 255 3.63 -3.21 16.69
C GLU A 255 3.34 -3.51 15.20
N VAL A 256 3.94 -4.57 14.68
CA VAL A 256 3.54 -5.21 13.42
C VAL A 256 2.87 -6.53 13.74
N VAL A 257 1.61 -6.65 13.32
CA VAL A 257 0.81 -7.87 13.47
C VAL A 257 0.61 -8.54 12.11
N THR A 258 0.12 -9.78 12.09
CA THR A 258 -0.09 -10.53 10.86
C THR A 258 -1.53 -10.95 10.69
N ALA A 259 -1.94 -11.15 9.41
CA ALA A 259 -3.23 -11.72 9.03
C ALA A 259 -3.03 -12.90 8.07
N THR A 260 -3.83 -13.97 8.25
CA THR A 260 -3.83 -15.13 7.35
C THR A 260 -4.66 -14.86 6.09
N ASP A 261 -4.44 -15.64 5.03
CA ASP A 261 -5.22 -15.53 3.80
C ASP A 261 -6.72 -15.75 4.04
N ASP A 262 -7.13 -16.65 4.95
CA ASP A 262 -8.53 -16.83 5.33
C ASP A 262 -9.14 -15.59 6.01
N GLN A 263 -8.35 -14.92 6.85
CA GLN A 263 -8.77 -13.66 7.46
C GLN A 263 -8.89 -12.54 6.41
N LEU A 264 -8.03 -12.52 5.39
CA LEU A 264 -8.15 -11.60 4.26
C LEU A 264 -9.44 -11.86 3.46
N VAL A 265 -9.75 -13.11 3.14
CA VAL A 265 -10.99 -13.49 2.47
C VAL A 265 -12.21 -13.05 3.30
N THR A 266 -12.18 -13.27 4.61
CA THR A 266 -13.24 -12.82 5.52
C THR A 266 -13.41 -11.30 5.48
N ALA A 267 -12.33 -10.54 5.53
CA ALA A 267 -12.37 -9.09 5.43
C ALA A 267 -12.86 -8.59 4.06
N MET A 268 -12.50 -9.27 2.96
CA MET A 268 -13.02 -8.98 1.61
C MET A 268 -14.54 -9.18 1.56
N ARG A 269 -15.06 -10.28 2.15
CA ARG A 269 -16.50 -10.53 2.26
C ARG A 269 -17.23 -9.43 3.05
N VAL A 270 -16.65 -9.00 4.16
CA VAL A 270 -17.20 -7.90 4.96
C VAL A 270 -17.17 -6.58 4.17
N ALA A 271 -16.08 -6.26 3.49
CA ALA A 271 -15.99 -5.10 2.63
C ALA A 271 -17.08 -5.12 1.54
N ALA A 272 -17.28 -6.24 0.87
CA ALA A 272 -18.30 -6.38 -0.18
C ALA A 272 -19.72 -6.37 0.38
N SER A 273 -20.02 -7.20 1.41
CA SER A 273 -21.39 -7.43 1.88
C SER A 273 -21.90 -6.32 2.81
N VAL A 274 -21.02 -5.69 3.60
CA VAL A 274 -21.38 -4.64 4.57
C VAL A 274 -21.17 -3.25 4.00
N LEU A 275 -20.02 -3.00 3.39
CA LEU A 275 -19.62 -1.68 2.91
C LEU A 275 -19.93 -1.46 1.42
N LYS A 276 -20.25 -2.52 0.66
CA LYS A 276 -20.47 -2.48 -0.80
C LYS A 276 -19.23 -2.01 -1.57
N GLN A 277 -18.05 -2.45 -1.09
CA GLN A 277 -16.76 -2.09 -1.66
C GLN A 277 -16.02 -3.33 -2.19
N VAL A 278 -15.45 -3.21 -3.39
CA VAL A 278 -14.50 -4.19 -3.93
C VAL A 278 -13.10 -3.74 -3.53
N VAL A 279 -12.42 -4.55 -2.73
CA VAL A 279 -11.07 -4.29 -2.21
C VAL A 279 -10.20 -5.50 -2.48
N GLU A 280 -8.97 -5.29 -2.95
CA GLU A 280 -8.02 -6.38 -3.20
C GLU A 280 -7.53 -7.03 -1.88
N PRO A 281 -7.01 -8.27 -1.89
CA PRO A 281 -6.54 -8.94 -0.68
C PRO A 281 -5.55 -8.12 0.15
N THR A 282 -4.54 -7.51 -0.48
CA THR A 282 -3.59 -6.62 0.21
C THR A 282 -4.29 -5.40 0.82
N GLY A 283 -5.33 -4.91 0.14
CA GLY A 283 -6.08 -3.72 0.57
C GLY A 283 -6.84 -3.90 1.88
N VAL A 284 -7.20 -5.13 2.23
CA VAL A 284 -7.96 -5.47 3.44
C VAL A 284 -7.11 -5.95 4.62
N LEU A 285 -5.77 -6.00 4.50
CA LEU A 285 -4.88 -6.47 5.59
C LEU A 285 -5.20 -5.81 6.93
N GLY A 286 -5.30 -4.48 6.97
CA GLY A 286 -5.65 -3.75 8.19
C GLY A 286 -7.02 -4.10 8.74
N LEU A 287 -8.03 -4.23 7.87
CA LEU A 287 -9.38 -4.62 8.26
C LEU A 287 -9.41 -6.06 8.79
N ALA A 288 -8.67 -6.97 8.16
CA ALA A 288 -8.56 -8.37 8.60
C ALA A 288 -7.97 -8.47 10.01
N ALA A 289 -6.92 -7.70 10.30
CA ALA A 289 -6.29 -7.69 11.62
C ALA A 289 -7.21 -7.12 12.72
N VAL A 290 -8.02 -6.11 12.40
CA VAL A 290 -9.01 -5.56 13.36
C VAL A 290 -10.13 -6.56 13.60
N LEU A 291 -10.71 -7.15 12.55
CA LEU A 291 -11.81 -8.12 12.66
C LEU A 291 -11.40 -9.42 13.38
N SER A 292 -10.16 -9.86 13.22
CA SER A 292 -9.64 -11.07 13.88
C SER A 292 -9.16 -10.83 15.32
N GLY A 293 -9.11 -9.58 15.77
CA GLY A 293 -8.56 -9.23 17.09
C GLY A 293 -7.02 -9.29 17.15
N ALA A 294 -6.33 -9.39 16.00
CA ALA A 294 -4.87 -9.36 15.96
C ALA A 294 -4.30 -8.01 16.40
N VAL A 295 -5.03 -6.90 16.14
CA VAL A 295 -4.70 -5.59 16.75
C VAL A 295 -5.25 -5.58 18.18
N PRO A 296 -4.39 -5.56 19.20
CA PRO A 296 -4.84 -5.73 20.58
C PRO A 296 -5.51 -4.48 21.15
N GLN A 297 -6.39 -4.68 22.14
CA GLN A 297 -6.97 -3.60 22.96
C GLN A 297 -7.67 -2.51 22.13
N THR A 298 -8.49 -2.89 21.16
CA THR A 298 -9.27 -1.97 20.32
C THR A 298 -10.71 -1.79 20.81
N ALA A 299 -11.18 -2.62 21.75
CA ALA A 299 -12.57 -2.59 22.23
C ALA A 299 -12.97 -1.19 22.72
N GLY A 300 -14.05 -0.66 22.14
CA GLY A 300 -14.60 0.66 22.47
C GLY A 300 -13.77 1.86 21.96
N LEU A 301 -12.66 1.62 21.26
CA LEU A 301 -11.79 2.67 20.72
C LEU A 301 -12.20 3.10 19.30
N ARG A 302 -11.66 4.25 18.87
CA ARG A 302 -11.77 4.78 17.51
C ARG A 302 -10.55 4.33 16.69
N VAL A 303 -10.78 3.46 15.70
CA VAL A 303 -9.75 2.79 14.92
C VAL A 303 -9.80 3.26 13.47
N GLY A 304 -8.76 3.94 13.01
CA GLY A 304 -8.56 4.30 11.62
C GLY A 304 -7.86 3.16 10.86
N VAL A 305 -8.42 2.70 9.76
CA VAL A 305 -7.86 1.62 8.93
C VAL A 305 -7.73 2.09 7.48
N VAL A 306 -6.61 1.81 6.84
CA VAL A 306 -6.41 2.12 5.43
C VAL A 306 -6.80 0.93 4.55
N LEU A 307 -7.81 1.09 3.69
CA LEU A 307 -8.11 0.18 2.59
C LEU A 307 -7.23 0.58 1.40
N SER A 308 -6.08 -0.07 1.24
CA SER A 308 -4.97 0.49 0.47
C SER A 308 -5.09 0.36 -1.06
N GLY A 309 -5.94 -0.54 -1.57
CA GLY A 309 -6.15 -0.73 -3.01
C GLY A 309 -7.31 -1.66 -3.33
N GLY A 310 -7.81 -1.57 -4.58
CA GLY A 310 -8.95 -2.36 -5.08
C GLY A 310 -8.68 -3.10 -6.40
N ASN A 311 -7.42 -3.15 -6.85
CA ASN A 311 -7.06 -3.71 -8.16
C ASN A 311 -7.02 -5.24 -8.14
N VAL A 312 -8.18 -5.84 -8.10
CA VAL A 312 -8.40 -7.29 -8.20
C VAL A 312 -9.29 -7.59 -9.40
N ASP A 313 -8.96 -8.65 -10.14
CA ASP A 313 -9.81 -9.18 -11.19
C ASP A 313 -11.15 -9.64 -10.61
N LEU A 314 -12.27 -9.35 -11.30
CA LEU A 314 -13.61 -9.63 -10.79
C LEU A 314 -13.88 -11.13 -10.65
N GLU A 315 -13.36 -11.95 -11.55
CA GLU A 315 -13.50 -13.42 -11.46
C GLU A 315 -12.70 -13.96 -10.28
N ARG A 316 -11.46 -13.48 -10.10
CA ARG A 316 -10.62 -13.80 -8.94
C ARG A 316 -11.27 -13.32 -7.64
N PHE A 317 -11.81 -12.10 -7.62
CA PHE A 317 -12.54 -11.59 -6.46
C PHE A 317 -13.72 -12.50 -6.11
N ALA A 318 -14.56 -12.80 -7.10
CA ALA A 318 -15.72 -13.69 -6.90
C ALA A 318 -15.27 -15.08 -6.38
N ALA A 319 -14.26 -15.68 -6.98
CA ALA A 319 -13.72 -16.96 -6.53
C ALA A 319 -13.27 -16.91 -5.06
N LEU A 320 -12.53 -15.86 -4.65
CA LEU A 320 -12.07 -15.71 -3.26
C LEU A 320 -13.23 -15.53 -2.27
N VAL A 321 -14.20 -14.68 -2.58
CA VAL A 321 -15.28 -14.38 -1.62
C VAL A 321 -16.37 -15.44 -1.57
N THR A 322 -16.45 -16.37 -2.54
CA THR A 322 -17.41 -17.49 -2.56
C THR A 322 -16.83 -18.81 -2.06
N GLN A 323 -15.50 -18.96 -1.95
CA GLN A 323 -14.86 -20.16 -1.41
C GLN A 323 -15.38 -20.45 0.00
N GLY A 324 -15.93 -21.66 0.21
CA GLY A 324 -16.44 -22.10 1.52
C GLY A 324 -17.83 -21.58 1.89
N ALA A 325 -18.58 -20.97 0.97
CA ALA A 325 -19.99 -20.63 1.18
C ALA A 325 -20.91 -21.88 1.17
N ASP A 326 -20.44 -22.99 0.62
CA ASP A 326 -21.22 -24.23 0.50
C ASP A 326 -21.40 -24.99 1.83
N GLY A 327 -20.84 -24.49 2.94
CA GLY A 327 -20.95 -25.10 4.28
C GLY A 327 -21.86 -24.38 5.27
N ALA A 328 -22.49 -23.28 4.89
CA ALA A 328 -23.32 -22.45 5.78
C ALA A 328 -24.82 -22.40 5.32
N GLU A 329 -25.35 -23.48 4.77
CA GLU A 329 -26.79 -23.67 4.73
C GLU A 329 -27.24 -24.17 6.11
N GLY A 330 -27.70 -23.28 6.98
CA GLY A 330 -28.23 -23.65 8.29
C GLY A 330 -28.22 -22.57 9.36
N VAL A 331 -28.55 -21.32 9.02
CA VAL A 331 -29.09 -20.42 10.04
C VAL A 331 -30.44 -19.92 9.58
N GLU A 332 -31.44 -20.60 10.11
CA GLU A 332 -32.86 -20.28 9.98
C GLU A 332 -33.14 -18.80 10.29
N GLN A 333 -33.95 -18.24 9.42
CA GLN A 333 -34.69 -17.02 9.67
C GLN A 333 -35.64 -17.21 10.86
N THR A 334 -35.33 -16.62 11.99
CA THR A 334 -36.29 -16.27 13.02
C THR A 334 -36.13 -14.81 13.43
#